data_2d2369720c7147fdd912c3b01895508e
#
_entry.id   2d2369720c7147fdd912c3b01895508e
#
_cell.length_a   1.000
_cell.length_b   1.000
_cell.length_c   1.000
_cell.angle_alpha   90.00
_cell.angle_beta   90.00
_cell.angle_gamma   90.00
#
_symmetry.space_group_name_H-M   'P 1'
#
loop_
_entity.id
_entity.type
_entity.pdbx_description
1 polymer ?
#
loop_
_entity_poly.entity_id
_entity_poly.type
_entity_poly.pdbx_seq_one_letter_code
_entity_poly.pdbx_strand_id
1 'polypeptide(L)'
;KAESLPRRAPPICLEIPFDLESTPRCRIQLKLTVRISFDAERMDKMINIKKASEETGVSADTIRYYERIGLIPPIKRNENGVREFDEEDLKWIAFSRQMRNAGLSIESLIEYLALFRSGEETVPARMDLLVEQQHELQERIDVMQQAMERLTFKIENYTSHMVPSENKL
;
A
#
# COMPACT_ATOMS: atom_id res chain seq x y z
N LYS A 1 -22.62 -19.17 -28.31
CA LYS A 1 -21.15 -19.24 -28.21
C LYS A 1 -20.78 -18.20 -27.18
N ALA A 2 -20.52 -18.64 -25.95
CA ALA A 2 -20.01 -17.81 -24.89
C ALA A 2 -18.51 -17.66 -25.12
N GLU A 3 -18.07 -16.47 -25.44
CA GLU A 3 -16.64 -16.12 -25.43
C GLU A 3 -16.15 -16.11 -24.00
N SER A 4 -15.25 -17.03 -23.71
CA SER A 4 -14.54 -17.08 -22.43
C SER A 4 -13.63 -15.86 -22.33
N LEU A 5 -13.91 -15.01 -21.35
CA LEU A 5 -13.01 -13.93 -20.92
C LEU A 5 -11.61 -14.50 -20.62
N PRO A 6 -10.53 -13.81 -21.01
CA PRO A 6 -9.18 -14.27 -20.74
C PRO A 6 -8.96 -14.40 -19.24
N ARG A 7 -8.32 -15.49 -18.82
CA ARG A 7 -7.93 -15.73 -17.42
C ARG A 7 -7.08 -14.58 -16.94
N ARG A 8 -7.48 -13.96 -15.84
CA ARG A 8 -6.70 -12.93 -15.13
C ARG A 8 -5.28 -13.46 -14.90
N ALA A 9 -4.28 -12.67 -15.27
CA ALA A 9 -2.90 -12.93 -14.87
C ALA A 9 -2.81 -12.90 -13.34
N PRO A 10 -1.99 -13.76 -12.71
CA PRO A 10 -1.85 -13.75 -11.26
C PRO A 10 -1.33 -12.39 -10.79
N PRO A 11 -1.80 -11.89 -9.63
CA PRO A 11 -1.28 -10.68 -9.06
C PRO A 11 0.22 -10.85 -8.83
N ILE A 12 0.96 -9.80 -9.14
CA ILE A 12 2.40 -9.72 -8.88
C ILE A 12 2.65 -10.26 -7.47
N CYS A 13 3.44 -11.34 -7.37
CA CYS A 13 3.91 -11.85 -6.10
C CYS A 13 4.51 -10.70 -5.31
N LEU A 14 3.83 -10.29 -4.25
CA LEU A 14 4.34 -9.37 -3.23
C LEU A 14 5.34 -10.09 -2.29
N GLU A 15 6.06 -11.05 -2.81
CA GLU A 15 7.30 -11.53 -2.21
C GLU A 15 8.43 -10.69 -2.76
N ILE A 16 8.53 -9.45 -2.28
CA ILE A 16 9.78 -8.73 -2.37
C ILE A 16 10.60 -9.20 -1.17
N PRO A 17 11.68 -9.96 -1.37
CA PRO A 17 12.73 -10.03 -0.38
C PRO A 17 13.36 -8.64 -0.39
N PHE A 18 12.92 -7.78 0.52
CA PHE A 18 13.58 -6.52 0.79
C PHE A 18 14.85 -6.85 1.55
N ASP A 19 15.93 -7.09 0.80
CA ASP A 19 17.26 -7.33 1.33
C ASP A 19 17.81 -6.00 1.85
N LEU A 20 17.67 -5.81 3.16
CA LEU A 20 18.06 -4.62 3.91
C LEU A 20 19.56 -4.61 4.26
N GLU A 21 20.37 -5.52 3.69
CA GLU A 21 21.78 -5.65 4.07
C GLU A 21 22.74 -4.67 3.36
N SER A 22 22.29 -3.90 2.39
CA SER A 22 23.18 -3.02 1.62
C SER A 22 23.16 -1.53 1.98
N THR A 23 22.45 -1.09 3.02
CA THR A 23 22.53 0.29 3.49
C THR A 23 23.00 0.38 4.95
N PRO A 24 24.22 0.90 5.22
CA PRO A 24 24.69 1.11 6.58
C PRO A 24 24.06 2.39 7.14
N ARG A 25 23.13 2.27 8.06
CA ARG A 25 22.58 3.29 8.96
C ARG A 25 21.06 3.50 8.86
N CYS A 26 20.28 2.49 9.18
CA CYS A 26 19.00 2.75 9.87
C CYS A 26 18.56 1.51 10.62
N ARG A 27 19.00 1.39 11.87
CA ARG A 27 18.56 0.33 12.78
C ARG A 27 17.23 0.78 13.42
N ILE A 28 16.23 1.01 12.61
CA ILE A 28 14.85 1.06 13.08
C ILE A 28 14.24 -0.28 12.68
N GLN A 29 14.20 -1.14 13.66
CA GLN A 29 13.58 -2.46 13.59
C GLN A 29 12.04 -2.27 13.56
N LEU A 30 11.53 -1.77 12.43
CA LEU A 30 10.12 -1.82 12.13
C LEU A 30 9.82 -3.28 11.72
N LYS A 31 9.55 -4.11 12.74
CA LYS A 31 8.85 -5.38 12.54
C LYS A 31 7.41 -5.09 12.12
N LEU A 32 7.24 -4.55 10.91
CA LEU A 32 5.95 -4.54 10.25
C LEU A 32 5.83 -5.83 9.43
N THR A 33 5.90 -6.95 10.13
CA THR A 33 5.46 -8.22 9.57
C THR A 33 3.94 -8.20 9.61
N VAL A 34 3.31 -7.58 8.60
CA VAL A 34 1.94 -7.94 8.27
C VAL A 34 2.04 -9.34 7.65
N ARG A 35 2.11 -10.34 8.51
CA ARG A 35 1.85 -11.72 8.13
C ARG A 35 0.36 -11.79 7.77
N ILE A 36 0.05 -11.52 6.51
CA ILE A 36 -1.17 -12.05 5.92
C ILE A 36 -0.86 -13.53 5.73
N SER A 37 -1.17 -14.34 6.74
CA SER A 37 -1.10 -15.80 6.63
C SER A 37 -2.22 -16.21 5.69
N PHE A 38 -1.90 -16.31 4.42
CA PHE A 38 -2.80 -16.93 3.44
C PHE A 38 -2.59 -18.44 3.53
N ASP A 39 -3.44 -19.10 4.32
CA ASP A 39 -3.49 -20.56 4.34
C ASP A 39 -3.88 -21.08 2.96
N ALA A 40 -3.07 -21.93 2.37
CA ALA A 40 -3.22 -22.50 1.02
C ALA A 40 -4.55 -23.26 0.79
N GLU A 41 -5.30 -23.55 1.84
CA GLU A 41 -6.61 -24.24 1.77
C GLU A 41 -7.81 -23.30 1.54
N ARG A 42 -7.58 -21.99 1.35
CA ARG A 42 -8.64 -20.96 1.22
C ARG A 42 -9.00 -20.56 -0.21
N MET A 43 -8.50 -21.25 -1.21
CA MET A 43 -8.52 -20.78 -2.61
C MET A 43 -9.91 -20.61 -3.25
N ASP A 44 -11.02 -20.92 -2.56
CA ASP A 44 -12.37 -20.88 -3.19
C ASP A 44 -13.48 -20.25 -2.31
N LYS A 45 -13.13 -19.54 -1.25
CA LYS A 45 -14.13 -19.02 -0.32
C LYS A 45 -14.45 -17.55 -0.59
N MET A 46 -15.53 -17.34 -1.33
CA MET A 46 -16.13 -16.00 -1.46
C MET A 46 -16.60 -15.49 -0.09
N ILE A 47 -16.20 -14.27 0.26
CA ILE A 47 -16.55 -13.65 1.54
C ILE A 47 -17.35 -12.36 1.33
N ASN A 48 -18.14 -11.98 2.33
CA ASN A 48 -18.87 -10.74 2.31
C ASN A 48 -18.02 -9.54 2.73
N ILE A 49 -18.53 -8.31 2.52
CA ILE A 49 -17.81 -7.07 2.80
C ILE A 49 -17.41 -6.91 4.27
N LYS A 50 -18.21 -7.45 5.22
CA LYS A 50 -17.87 -7.39 6.64
C LYS A 50 -16.58 -8.16 6.92
N LYS A 51 -16.49 -9.38 6.41
CA LYS A 51 -15.31 -10.21 6.57
C LYS A 51 -14.11 -9.67 5.79
N ALA A 52 -14.32 -9.14 4.58
CA ALA A 52 -13.28 -8.44 3.83
C ALA A 52 -12.72 -7.24 4.62
N SER A 53 -13.58 -6.48 5.29
CA SER A 53 -13.19 -5.37 6.17
C SER A 53 -12.36 -5.85 7.36
N GLU A 54 -12.76 -6.94 8.01
CA GLU A 54 -12.04 -7.54 9.15
C GLU A 54 -10.64 -8.06 8.72
N GLU A 55 -10.56 -8.75 7.59
CA GLU A 55 -9.31 -9.32 7.09
C GLU A 55 -8.33 -8.27 6.57
N THR A 56 -8.82 -7.25 5.87
CA THR A 56 -7.95 -6.20 5.30
C THR A 56 -7.71 -5.03 6.26
N GLY A 57 -8.50 -4.90 7.32
CA GLY A 57 -8.48 -3.76 8.23
C GLY A 57 -8.88 -2.44 7.57
N VAL A 58 -9.65 -2.50 6.47
CA VAL A 58 -10.22 -1.35 5.76
C VAL A 58 -11.72 -1.32 6.02
N SER A 59 -12.29 -0.17 6.37
CA SER A 59 -13.72 -0.08 6.63
C SER A 59 -14.55 -0.45 5.40
N ALA A 60 -15.74 -1.04 5.61
CA ALA A 60 -16.65 -1.40 4.53
C ALA A 60 -17.01 -0.21 3.62
N ASP A 61 -17.11 1.00 4.19
CA ASP A 61 -17.40 2.21 3.43
C ASP A 61 -16.20 2.64 2.58
N THR A 62 -14.98 2.50 3.11
CA THR A 62 -13.74 2.75 2.37
C THR A 62 -13.58 1.75 1.22
N ILE A 63 -13.92 0.46 1.43
CA ILE A 63 -13.89 -0.55 0.36
C ILE A 63 -14.87 -0.18 -0.76
N ARG A 64 -16.08 0.23 -0.42
CA ARG A 64 -17.08 0.70 -1.40
C ARG A 64 -16.61 1.95 -2.15
N TYR A 65 -15.96 2.87 -1.43
CA TYR A 65 -15.36 4.05 -2.01
C TYR A 65 -14.25 3.69 -2.99
N TYR A 66 -13.33 2.81 -2.62
CA TYR A 66 -12.24 2.34 -3.49
C TYR A 66 -12.75 1.71 -4.78
N GLU A 67 -13.78 0.85 -4.68
CA GLU A 67 -14.44 0.28 -5.86
C GLU A 67 -15.05 1.37 -6.76
N ARG A 68 -15.75 2.33 -6.16
CA ARG A 68 -16.45 3.40 -6.90
C ARG A 68 -15.50 4.31 -7.68
N ILE A 69 -14.33 4.64 -7.11
CA ILE A 69 -13.34 5.50 -7.74
C ILE A 69 -12.38 4.74 -8.66
N GLY A 70 -12.49 3.42 -8.75
CA GLY A 70 -11.64 2.59 -9.59
C GLY A 70 -10.26 2.27 -9.00
N LEU A 71 -10.09 2.46 -7.69
CA LEU A 71 -8.85 2.14 -6.97
C LEU A 71 -8.66 0.63 -6.73
N ILE A 72 -9.74 -0.13 -6.79
CA ILE A 72 -9.73 -1.59 -6.83
C ILE A 72 -10.60 -2.08 -7.99
N PRO A 73 -10.42 -3.34 -8.47
CA PRO A 73 -11.27 -3.90 -9.50
C PRO A 73 -12.75 -3.91 -9.09
N PRO A 74 -13.68 -3.90 -10.05
CA PRO A 74 -15.10 -4.10 -9.76
C PRO A 74 -15.32 -5.46 -9.09
N ILE A 75 -15.98 -5.43 -7.94
CA ILE A 75 -16.25 -6.62 -7.14
C ILE A 75 -17.44 -7.38 -7.71
N LYS A 76 -17.30 -8.70 -7.80
CA LYS A 76 -18.39 -9.59 -8.21
C LYS A 76 -19.57 -9.47 -7.26
N ARG A 77 -20.76 -9.71 -7.79
CA ARG A 77 -22.01 -9.76 -7.01
C ARG A 77 -22.70 -11.09 -7.22
N ASN A 78 -23.26 -11.62 -6.15
CA ASN A 78 -24.09 -12.82 -6.25
C ASN A 78 -25.47 -12.51 -6.87
N GLU A 79 -26.29 -13.53 -7.01
CA GLU A 79 -27.64 -13.44 -7.58
C GLU A 79 -28.55 -12.43 -6.86
N ASN A 80 -28.29 -12.17 -5.57
CA ASN A 80 -29.02 -11.20 -4.76
C ASN A 80 -28.41 -9.77 -4.81
N GLY A 81 -27.41 -9.54 -5.70
CA GLY A 81 -26.74 -8.25 -5.84
C GLY A 81 -25.74 -7.90 -4.73
N VAL A 82 -25.44 -8.84 -3.83
CA VAL A 82 -24.50 -8.66 -2.73
C VAL A 82 -23.06 -8.89 -3.23
N ARG A 83 -22.15 -8.02 -2.81
CA ARG A 83 -20.72 -8.14 -3.13
C ARG A 83 -20.10 -9.39 -2.53
N GLU A 84 -19.35 -10.12 -3.33
CA GLU A 84 -18.56 -11.29 -2.94
C GLU A 84 -17.11 -11.06 -3.30
N PHE A 85 -16.23 -11.18 -2.30
CA PHE A 85 -14.80 -10.91 -2.41
C PHE A 85 -14.05 -12.22 -2.49
N ASP A 86 -13.20 -12.35 -3.47
CA ASP A 86 -12.22 -13.43 -3.57
C ASP A 86 -10.86 -12.99 -2.98
N GLU A 87 -9.90 -13.90 -2.95
CA GLU A 87 -8.56 -13.62 -2.42
C GLU A 87 -7.83 -12.53 -3.21
N GLU A 88 -8.05 -12.45 -4.51
CA GLU A 88 -7.43 -11.43 -5.35
C GLU A 88 -7.97 -10.02 -5.00
N ASP A 89 -9.27 -9.92 -4.78
CA ASP A 89 -9.90 -8.68 -4.33
C ASP A 89 -9.31 -8.21 -2.99
N LEU A 90 -9.09 -9.13 -2.05
CA LEU A 90 -8.47 -8.81 -0.76
C LEU A 90 -7.02 -8.32 -0.91
N LYS A 91 -6.25 -8.92 -1.82
CA LYS A 91 -4.88 -8.46 -2.14
C LYS A 91 -4.89 -7.04 -2.70
N TRP A 92 -5.82 -6.72 -3.59
CA TRP A 92 -5.98 -5.37 -4.12
C TRP A 92 -6.35 -4.35 -3.04
N ILE A 93 -7.27 -4.70 -2.15
CA ILE A 93 -7.64 -3.82 -1.03
C ILE A 93 -6.45 -3.59 -0.09
N ALA A 94 -5.72 -4.65 0.26
CA ALA A 94 -4.56 -4.58 1.13
C ALA A 94 -3.42 -3.74 0.50
N PHE A 95 -3.14 -3.96 -0.78
CA PHE A 95 -2.17 -3.18 -1.56
C PHE A 95 -2.53 -1.69 -1.57
N SER A 96 -3.77 -1.37 -1.94
CA SER A 96 -4.25 0.02 -1.99
C SER A 96 -4.12 0.70 -0.64
N ARG A 97 -4.51 0.01 0.46
CA ARG A 97 -4.32 0.52 1.83
C ARG A 97 -2.86 0.78 2.15
N GLN A 98 -1.98 -0.17 1.85
CA GLN A 98 -0.55 -0.05 2.15
C GLN A 98 0.07 1.14 1.41
N MET A 99 -0.19 1.28 0.13
CA MET A 99 0.32 2.38 -0.68
C MET A 99 -0.24 3.73 -0.21
N ARG A 100 -1.53 3.79 0.14
CA ARG A 100 -2.13 5.00 0.73
C ARG A 100 -1.51 5.38 2.07
N ASN A 101 -1.23 4.40 2.91
CA ASN A 101 -0.54 4.64 4.19
C ASN A 101 0.90 5.13 4.00
N ALA A 102 1.57 4.67 2.95
CA ALA A 102 2.88 5.20 2.54
C ALA A 102 2.79 6.62 1.92
N GLY A 103 1.56 7.12 1.67
CA GLY A 103 1.32 8.47 1.17
C GLY A 103 1.29 8.59 -0.35
N LEU A 104 1.15 7.49 -1.09
CA LEU A 104 0.94 7.57 -2.53
C LEU A 104 -0.40 8.23 -2.85
N SER A 105 -0.48 8.93 -3.97
CA SER A 105 -1.71 9.59 -4.40
C SER A 105 -2.77 8.56 -4.82
N ILE A 106 -4.04 8.94 -4.74
CA ILE A 106 -5.14 8.12 -5.24
C ILE A 106 -5.05 8.01 -6.76
N GLU A 107 -4.70 9.09 -7.41
CA GLU A 107 -4.58 9.23 -8.85
C GLU A 107 -3.54 8.26 -9.41
N SER A 108 -2.34 8.23 -8.84
CA SER A 108 -1.27 7.30 -9.26
C SER A 108 -1.68 5.83 -9.10
N LEU A 109 -2.43 5.50 -8.04
CA LEU A 109 -2.91 4.14 -7.82
C LEU A 109 -4.03 3.74 -8.80
N ILE A 110 -4.91 4.67 -9.16
CA ILE A 110 -5.94 4.45 -10.19
C ILE A 110 -5.28 4.23 -11.55
N GLU A 111 -4.28 5.04 -11.90
CA GLU A 111 -3.51 4.92 -13.13
C GLU A 111 -2.80 3.58 -13.20
N TYR A 112 -2.12 3.18 -12.12
CA TYR A 112 -1.48 1.86 -12.02
C TYR A 112 -2.46 0.71 -12.29
N LEU A 113 -3.65 0.76 -11.68
CA LEU A 113 -4.67 -0.26 -11.89
C LEU A 113 -5.23 -0.24 -13.33
N ALA A 114 -5.41 0.94 -13.92
CA ALA A 114 -5.86 1.08 -15.30
C ALA A 114 -4.84 0.45 -16.27
N LEU A 115 -3.56 0.74 -16.11
CA LEU A 115 -2.47 0.13 -16.86
C LEU A 115 -2.43 -1.39 -16.66
N PHE A 116 -2.58 -1.86 -15.42
CA PHE A 116 -2.61 -3.30 -15.12
C PHE A 116 -3.72 -4.03 -15.88
N ARG A 117 -4.89 -3.43 -15.99
CA ARG A 117 -6.02 -3.98 -16.74
C ARG A 117 -5.84 -3.97 -18.25
N SER A 118 -5.02 -3.05 -18.77
CA SER A 118 -4.75 -2.93 -20.21
C SER A 118 -3.84 -4.04 -20.73
N GLY A 119 -3.17 -4.82 -19.85
CA GLY A 119 -2.44 -5.99 -20.26
C GLY A 119 -0.92 -5.90 -20.11
N GLU A 120 -0.23 -6.90 -20.64
CA GLU A 120 1.23 -7.06 -20.42
C GLU A 120 2.06 -6.00 -21.16
N GLU A 121 1.58 -5.46 -22.25
CA GLU A 121 2.24 -4.39 -23.01
C GLU A 121 2.45 -3.11 -22.18
N THR A 122 1.71 -2.95 -21.07
CA THR A 122 1.83 -1.81 -20.18
C THR A 122 2.88 -1.99 -19.07
N VAL A 123 3.58 -3.13 -19.02
CA VAL A 123 4.61 -3.39 -17.99
C VAL A 123 5.64 -2.27 -17.88
N PRO A 124 6.22 -1.75 -18.98
CA PRO A 124 7.15 -0.62 -18.88
C PRO A 124 6.52 0.61 -18.23
N ALA A 125 5.35 1.03 -18.66
CA ALA A 125 4.65 2.20 -18.10
C ALA A 125 4.29 2.02 -16.61
N ARG A 126 3.93 0.80 -16.21
CA ARG A 126 3.71 0.48 -14.77
C ARG A 126 4.98 0.58 -13.96
N MET A 127 6.10 0.13 -14.51
CA MET A 127 7.41 0.26 -13.86
C MET A 127 7.82 1.71 -13.71
N ASP A 128 7.68 2.52 -14.76
CA ASP A 128 8.01 3.94 -14.72
C ASP A 128 7.19 4.67 -13.65
N LEU A 129 5.88 4.42 -13.59
CA LEU A 129 5.00 4.97 -12.56
C LEU A 129 5.43 4.58 -11.14
N LEU A 130 5.82 3.32 -10.92
CA LEU A 130 6.30 2.87 -9.61
C LEU A 130 7.64 3.50 -9.23
N VAL A 131 8.55 3.67 -10.19
CA VAL A 131 9.84 4.36 -9.99
C VAL A 131 9.61 5.83 -9.61
N GLU A 132 8.71 6.52 -10.29
CA GLU A 132 8.33 7.90 -9.95
C GLU A 132 7.80 7.99 -8.52
N GLN A 133 6.86 7.11 -8.15
CA GLN A 133 6.31 7.09 -6.80
C GLN A 133 7.35 6.72 -5.73
N GLN A 134 8.29 5.85 -6.05
CA GLN A 134 9.42 5.54 -5.18
C GLN A 134 10.30 6.78 -4.95
N HIS A 135 10.59 7.55 -5.99
CA HIS A 135 11.39 8.77 -5.89
C HIS A 135 10.70 9.81 -4.99
N GLU A 136 9.42 10.09 -5.23
CA GLU A 136 8.63 11.00 -4.37
C GLU A 136 8.58 10.56 -2.91
N LEU A 137 8.49 9.25 -2.67
CA LEU A 137 8.51 8.70 -1.31
C LEU A 137 9.88 8.89 -0.66
N GLN A 138 10.96 8.69 -1.41
CA GLN A 138 12.32 8.90 -0.92
C GLN A 138 12.56 10.37 -0.53
N GLU A 139 12.14 11.31 -1.36
CA GLU A 139 12.23 12.74 -1.02
C GLU A 139 11.52 13.08 0.30
N ARG A 140 10.33 12.50 0.53
CA ARG A 140 9.62 12.69 1.80
C ARG A 140 10.35 12.08 2.99
N ILE A 141 10.95 10.91 2.82
CA ILE A 141 11.77 10.25 3.84
C ILE A 141 12.97 11.14 4.20
N ASP A 142 13.65 11.71 3.21
CA ASP A 142 14.82 12.56 3.43
C ASP A 142 14.45 13.83 4.21
N VAL A 143 13.33 14.46 3.89
CA VAL A 143 12.81 15.61 4.66
C VAL A 143 12.48 15.24 6.10
N MET A 144 11.83 14.09 6.32
CA MET A 144 11.52 13.60 7.67
C MET A 144 12.79 13.25 8.45
N GLN A 145 13.79 12.70 7.80
CA GLN A 145 15.07 12.35 8.41
C GLN A 145 15.83 13.60 8.87
N GLN A 146 15.87 14.64 8.03
CA GLN A 146 16.44 15.94 8.42
C GLN A 146 15.71 16.57 9.63
N ALA A 147 14.38 16.45 9.66
CA ALA A 147 13.60 16.93 10.81
C ALA A 147 13.93 16.15 12.09
N MET A 148 14.07 14.84 12.00
CA MET A 148 14.48 13.98 13.11
C MET A 148 15.88 14.34 13.63
N GLU A 149 16.85 14.59 12.76
CA GLU A 149 18.19 15.00 13.13
C GLU A 149 18.18 16.34 13.90
N ARG A 150 17.40 17.31 13.43
CA ARG A 150 17.23 18.60 14.12
C ARG A 150 16.62 18.44 15.51
N LEU A 151 15.61 17.58 15.66
CA LEU A 151 14.99 17.30 16.95
C LEU A 151 15.96 16.61 17.89
N THR A 152 16.69 15.62 17.40
CA THR A 152 17.72 14.92 18.18
C THR A 152 18.76 15.89 18.69
N PHE A 153 19.31 16.74 17.82
CA PHE A 153 20.25 17.79 18.21
C PHE A 153 19.67 18.72 19.26
N LYS A 154 18.42 19.16 19.09
CA LYS A 154 17.76 20.03 20.09
C LYS A 154 17.60 19.34 21.45
N ILE A 155 17.20 18.07 21.46
CA ILE A 155 17.02 17.27 22.68
C ILE A 155 18.37 17.12 23.41
N GLU A 156 19.42 16.71 22.70
CA GLU A 156 20.75 16.49 23.28
C GLU A 156 21.36 17.75 23.85
N ASN A 157 21.10 18.92 23.27
CA ASN A 157 21.65 20.19 23.67
C ASN A 157 20.68 21.07 24.47
N TYR A 158 19.51 20.53 24.87
CA TYR A 158 18.45 21.33 25.45
C TYR A 158 18.90 22.05 26.76
N THR A 159 19.50 21.33 27.68
CA THR A 159 19.94 21.86 29.00
C THR A 159 21.17 22.74 28.91
N SER A 160 22.09 22.46 27.99
CA SER A 160 23.39 23.16 27.89
C SER A 160 23.33 24.45 27.07
N HIS A 161 22.49 24.48 26.00
CA HIS A 161 22.47 25.59 25.06
C HIS A 161 21.10 26.26 24.87
N MET A 162 19.99 25.53 24.98
CA MET A 162 18.66 26.07 24.69
C MET A 162 18.08 26.83 25.87
N VAL A 163 18.14 26.28 27.09
CA VAL A 163 17.62 26.94 28.30
C VAL A 163 18.28 28.30 28.57
N PRO A 164 19.61 28.48 28.44
CA PRO A 164 20.24 29.78 28.55
C PRO A 164 19.83 30.79 27.47
N SER A 165 19.41 30.34 26.29
CA SER A 165 18.96 31.19 25.19
C SER A 165 17.52 31.64 25.36
N GLU A 166 16.65 30.75 25.84
CA GLU A 166 15.24 31.06 26.14
C GLU A 166 15.06 32.05 27.27
N ASN A 167 15.99 32.05 28.27
CA ASN A 167 15.98 33.00 29.37
C ASN A 167 16.45 34.41 28.99
N LYS A 168 16.88 34.64 27.74
CA LYS A 168 17.32 35.95 27.25
C LYS A 168 16.26 36.65 26.38
N LEU A 169 15.13 36.01 26.13
CA LEU A 169 13.98 36.53 25.42
C LEU A 169 12.92 37.05 26.37
#